data_0d8033eec7e02746971eb0e28668c806
#
_entry.id   0d8033eec7e02746971eb0e28668c806
#
_cell.length_a   1.000
_cell.length_b   1.000
_cell.length_c   1.000
_cell.angle_alpha   90.00
_cell.angle_beta   90.00
_cell.angle_gamma   90.00
#
_symmetry.space_group_name_H-M   'P 1'
#
loop_
_entity.id
_entity.type
_entity.pdbx_description
1 polymer ?
#
loop_
_entity_poly.entity_id
_entity_poly.type
_entity_poly.pdbx_seq_one_letter_code
_entity_poly.pdbx_strand_id
1 'polypeptide(L)'
;MEVTNTSSSSIMWFFRDKGFDDASIDKMLSKCKQLEKAQSDVASENWDYLRDIVGIQERKLPYIVSRCPKILTLHLDERLIPMVECLSTLGRKPREVASAITKFPPILSHSVEEKLCPLLAFFQALGVPETQLGKMILFNPRLISYSIDTKLTVIVSFLASLGLEQDGMIGKVLVKHPFLMGYSVDKRLRPTTEFLKSSVGLGEDGIQSVVMNFPQVVCRDVNKILKPNYDYLRKCGFGDAQIATMVTGYPPILIKSIKNSLEPRIRFLVQVMGRGMDEVATYPEFFQHGLKKKVESRYKLVKKNNIDCSLREMLDCNTKKFHEKFGFSEVTSSCASF
;
A
#
# COMPACT_ATOMS: atom_id res chain seq x y z
N MET A 1 -1.70 -49.31 23.68
CA MET A 1 -2.16 -47.94 23.93
C MET A 1 -1.04 -47.04 24.42
N GLU A 2 0.05 -46.82 23.65
CA GLU A 2 1.21 -46.01 24.08
C GLU A 2 1.90 -45.23 22.96
N VAL A 3 1.27 -45.08 21.81
CA VAL A 3 1.89 -44.39 20.64
C VAL A 3 1.56 -42.88 20.58
N THR A 4 0.64 -42.37 21.41
CA THR A 4 0.18 -41.00 21.33
C THR A 4 0.94 -39.99 22.21
N ASN A 5 1.80 -40.46 23.12
CA ASN A 5 2.48 -39.58 24.10
C ASN A 5 3.89 -39.13 23.68
N THR A 6 4.52 -39.80 22.73
CA THR A 6 5.91 -39.52 22.31
C THR A 6 5.98 -38.39 21.29
N SER A 7 5.00 -38.22 20.38
CA SER A 7 5.03 -37.19 19.36
C SER A 7 4.70 -35.78 19.92
N SER A 8 3.79 -35.69 20.91
CA SER A 8 3.47 -34.40 21.54
C SER A 8 4.66 -33.85 22.35
N SER A 9 5.43 -34.70 22.98
CA SER A 9 6.63 -34.24 23.69
C SER A 9 7.76 -33.82 22.73
N SER A 10 7.83 -34.40 21.54
CA SER A 10 8.83 -34.10 20.52
C SER A 10 8.63 -32.73 19.89
N ILE A 11 7.39 -32.37 19.51
CA ILE A 11 7.10 -31.06 18.91
C ILE A 11 7.21 -29.89 19.91
N MET A 12 6.89 -30.12 21.18
CA MET A 12 7.08 -29.13 22.24
C MET A 12 8.56 -28.84 22.48
N TRP A 13 9.40 -29.90 22.45
CA TRP A 13 10.85 -29.74 22.56
C TRP A 13 11.40 -28.92 21.40
N PHE A 14 10.97 -29.20 20.15
CA PHE A 14 11.31 -28.42 18.96
C PHE A 14 11.00 -26.92 19.15
N PHE A 15 9.80 -26.57 19.61
CA PHE A 15 9.46 -25.18 19.81
C PHE A 15 10.32 -24.52 20.89
N ARG A 16 10.61 -25.19 21.98
CA ARG A 16 11.50 -24.64 23.02
C ARG A 16 12.92 -24.46 22.53
N ASP A 17 13.44 -25.38 21.72
CA ASP A 17 14.74 -25.23 21.04
C ASP A 17 14.78 -24.03 20.12
N LYS A 18 13.67 -23.73 19.43
CA LYS A 18 13.52 -22.53 18.57
C LYS A 18 13.17 -21.25 19.35
N GLY A 19 13.21 -21.28 20.68
CA GLY A 19 13.07 -20.13 21.55
C GLY A 19 11.64 -19.65 21.81
N PHE A 20 10.64 -20.53 21.64
CA PHE A 20 9.26 -20.23 22.02
C PHE A 20 9.02 -20.49 23.51
N ASP A 21 8.29 -19.60 24.16
CA ASP A 21 7.78 -19.80 25.51
C ASP A 21 6.53 -20.69 25.52
N ASP A 22 6.21 -21.30 26.67
CA ASP A 22 5.10 -22.22 26.80
C ASP A 22 3.74 -21.58 26.45
N ALA A 23 3.54 -20.31 26.78
CA ALA A 23 2.30 -19.59 26.44
C ALA A 23 2.13 -19.41 24.91
N SER A 24 3.22 -19.17 24.18
CA SER A 24 3.23 -19.13 22.73
C SER A 24 2.98 -20.50 22.12
N ILE A 25 3.57 -21.56 22.68
CA ILE A 25 3.36 -22.94 22.25
C ILE A 25 1.90 -23.33 22.40
N ASP A 26 1.29 -23.12 23.58
CA ASP A 26 -0.12 -23.41 23.83
C ASP A 26 -1.04 -22.68 22.86
N LYS A 27 -0.74 -21.41 22.58
CA LYS A 27 -1.49 -20.61 21.60
C LYS A 27 -1.34 -21.13 20.17
N MET A 28 -0.19 -21.66 19.78
CA MET A 28 0.01 -22.27 18.47
C MET A 28 -0.70 -23.62 18.36
N LEU A 29 -0.64 -24.45 19.37
CA LEU A 29 -1.37 -25.71 19.45
C LEU A 29 -2.89 -25.50 19.41
N SER A 30 -3.40 -24.50 20.13
CA SER A 30 -4.83 -24.15 20.09
C SER A 30 -5.30 -23.67 18.70
N LYS A 31 -4.43 -23.01 17.94
CA LYS A 31 -4.73 -22.56 16.57
C LYS A 31 -4.62 -23.67 15.53
N CYS A 32 -3.76 -24.65 15.75
CA CYS A 32 -3.48 -25.71 14.81
C CYS A 32 -3.32 -27.05 15.54
N LYS A 33 -4.43 -27.74 15.78
CA LYS A 33 -4.45 -29.05 16.45
C LYS A 33 -3.63 -30.13 15.72
N GLN A 34 -3.37 -29.94 14.43
CA GLN A 34 -2.53 -30.85 13.65
C GLN A 34 -1.07 -30.87 14.17
N LEU A 35 -0.61 -29.77 14.79
CA LEU A 35 0.73 -29.72 15.40
C LEU A 35 0.93 -30.73 16.55
N GLU A 36 -0.10 -31.06 17.31
CA GLU A 36 -0.02 -32.02 18.38
C GLU A 36 0.38 -33.43 17.90
N LYS A 37 0.05 -33.70 16.62
CA LYS A 37 0.36 -35.00 15.96
C LYS A 37 1.53 -34.85 14.96
N ALA A 38 2.11 -33.65 14.82
CA ALA A 38 3.19 -33.43 13.88
C ALA A 38 4.48 -34.07 14.37
N GLN A 39 5.20 -34.69 13.45
CA GLN A 39 6.53 -35.17 13.69
C GLN A 39 7.51 -34.00 13.76
N SER A 40 8.44 -34.02 14.71
CA SER A 40 9.45 -32.97 14.86
C SER A 40 10.34 -32.82 13.62
N ASP A 41 10.57 -33.93 12.92
CA ASP A 41 11.42 -33.95 11.73
C ASP A 41 10.80 -33.14 10.57
N VAL A 42 9.50 -33.32 10.31
CA VAL A 42 8.75 -32.50 9.30
C VAL A 42 8.77 -31.05 9.69
N ALA A 43 8.58 -30.72 10.97
CA ALA A 43 8.64 -29.34 11.43
C ALA A 43 10.05 -28.72 11.27
N SER A 44 11.10 -29.51 11.52
CA SER A 44 12.48 -29.09 11.33
C SER A 44 12.82 -28.87 9.86
N GLU A 45 12.44 -29.80 8.98
CA GLU A 45 12.64 -29.69 7.54
C GLU A 45 11.98 -28.43 6.98
N ASN A 46 10.72 -28.16 7.35
CA ASN A 46 10.02 -26.96 6.90
C ASN A 46 10.65 -25.67 7.44
N TRP A 47 11.13 -25.68 8.69
CA TRP A 47 11.84 -24.57 9.29
C TRP A 47 13.15 -24.27 8.55
N ASP A 48 13.96 -25.32 8.32
CA ASP A 48 15.25 -25.19 7.65
C ASP A 48 15.08 -24.79 6.18
N TYR A 49 14.06 -25.31 5.49
CA TYR A 49 13.70 -24.87 4.13
C TYR A 49 13.39 -23.38 4.08
N LEU A 50 12.60 -22.86 5.02
CA LEU A 50 12.28 -21.44 5.08
C LEU A 50 13.50 -20.56 5.36
N ARG A 51 14.42 -21.05 6.20
CA ARG A 51 15.66 -20.35 6.53
C ARG A 51 16.64 -20.36 5.36
N ASP A 52 16.97 -21.53 4.86
CA ASP A 52 18.12 -21.73 4.00
C ASP A 52 17.80 -21.56 2.52
N ILE A 53 16.65 -22.02 2.08
CA ILE A 53 16.24 -21.97 0.67
C ILE A 53 15.44 -20.70 0.37
N VAL A 54 14.42 -20.38 1.18
CA VAL A 54 13.63 -19.15 0.99
C VAL A 54 14.40 -17.90 1.41
N GLY A 55 15.43 -18.07 2.27
CA GLY A 55 16.26 -16.97 2.74
C GLY A 55 15.58 -16.07 3.77
N ILE A 56 14.67 -16.62 4.55
CA ILE A 56 14.05 -15.89 5.66
C ILE A 56 15.02 -15.83 6.84
N GLN A 57 15.33 -14.62 7.30
CA GLN A 57 16.19 -14.41 8.46
C GLN A 57 15.66 -15.18 9.68
N GLU A 58 16.51 -15.94 10.36
CA GLU A 58 16.15 -16.81 11.48
C GLU A 58 15.32 -16.07 12.56
N ARG A 59 15.71 -14.85 12.90
CA ARG A 59 14.97 -13.99 13.86
C ARG A 59 13.51 -13.69 13.47
N LYS A 60 13.12 -13.91 12.21
CA LYS A 60 11.75 -13.70 11.72
C LYS A 60 10.92 -14.98 11.69
N LEU A 61 11.54 -16.14 11.73
CA LEU A 61 10.85 -17.43 11.69
C LEU A 61 9.88 -17.63 12.86
N PRO A 62 10.23 -17.30 14.12
CA PRO A 62 9.28 -17.39 15.22
C PRO A 62 8.01 -16.55 14.99
N TYR A 63 8.15 -15.34 14.45
CA TYR A 63 7.01 -14.51 14.09
C TYR A 63 6.13 -15.15 13.00
N ILE A 64 6.73 -15.70 11.95
CA ILE A 64 6.04 -16.35 10.83
C ILE A 64 5.25 -17.56 11.34
N VAL A 65 5.91 -18.43 12.10
CA VAL A 65 5.33 -19.65 12.65
C VAL A 65 4.21 -19.34 13.64
N SER A 66 4.38 -18.38 14.54
CA SER A 66 3.32 -17.95 15.47
C SER A 66 2.06 -17.42 14.74
N ARG A 67 2.25 -16.82 13.57
CA ARG A 67 1.14 -16.30 12.74
C ARG A 67 0.45 -17.41 11.95
N CYS A 68 1.18 -18.39 11.48
CA CYS A 68 0.68 -19.52 10.71
C CYS A 68 1.37 -20.84 11.10
N PRO A 69 1.04 -21.42 12.28
CA PRO A 69 1.68 -22.64 12.76
C PRO A 69 1.53 -23.82 11.81
N LYS A 70 0.45 -23.84 11.02
CA LYS A 70 0.17 -24.86 10.01
C LYS A 70 1.32 -25.07 9.01
N ILE A 71 2.18 -24.06 8.80
CA ILE A 71 3.32 -24.17 7.86
C ILE A 71 4.22 -25.35 8.25
N LEU A 72 4.41 -25.61 9.55
CA LEU A 72 5.25 -26.70 10.05
C LEU A 72 4.64 -28.10 9.87
N THR A 73 3.37 -28.19 9.45
CA THR A 73 2.68 -29.46 9.22
C THR A 73 2.39 -29.73 7.73
N LEU A 74 2.83 -28.85 6.86
CA LEU A 74 2.66 -29.02 5.42
C LEU A 74 3.68 -30.03 4.88
N HIS A 75 3.26 -30.84 3.91
CA HIS A 75 4.19 -31.65 3.12
C HIS A 75 5.12 -30.74 2.33
N LEU A 76 6.42 -30.91 2.52
CA LEU A 76 7.44 -30.04 1.93
C LEU A 76 7.35 -30.05 0.41
N ASP A 77 7.44 -31.24 -0.21
CA ASP A 77 7.50 -31.43 -1.67
C ASP A 77 6.16 -31.14 -2.36
N GLU A 78 5.04 -31.47 -1.72
CA GLU A 78 3.72 -31.37 -2.37
C GLU A 78 3.05 -30.02 -2.18
N ARG A 79 3.43 -29.25 -1.16
CA ARG A 79 2.71 -28.03 -0.79
C ARG A 79 3.61 -26.81 -0.63
N LEU A 80 4.69 -26.93 0.14
CA LEU A 80 5.52 -25.78 0.50
C LEU A 80 6.42 -25.36 -0.66
N ILE A 81 7.16 -26.33 -1.23
CA ILE A 81 8.05 -26.09 -2.38
C ILE A 81 7.25 -25.54 -3.59
N PRO A 82 6.17 -26.17 -4.07
CA PRO A 82 5.44 -25.68 -5.22
C PRO A 82 4.91 -24.25 -5.05
N MET A 83 4.45 -23.90 -3.83
CA MET A 83 3.99 -22.54 -3.56
C MET A 83 5.16 -21.53 -3.62
N VAL A 84 6.30 -21.85 -3.02
CA VAL A 84 7.49 -20.98 -3.05
C VAL A 84 8.05 -20.83 -4.46
N GLU A 85 8.12 -21.92 -5.23
CA GLU A 85 8.55 -21.90 -6.62
C GLU A 85 7.62 -21.04 -7.47
N CYS A 86 6.31 -21.24 -7.37
CA CYS A 86 5.34 -20.41 -8.07
C CYS A 86 5.45 -18.92 -7.68
N LEU A 87 5.60 -18.61 -6.39
CA LEU A 87 5.85 -17.21 -5.96
C LEU A 87 7.17 -16.67 -6.50
N SER A 88 8.19 -17.53 -6.67
CA SER A 88 9.49 -17.14 -7.20
C SER A 88 9.44 -16.80 -8.70
N THR A 89 8.57 -17.47 -9.48
CA THR A 89 8.33 -17.06 -10.88
C THR A 89 7.65 -15.68 -10.99
N LEU A 90 6.88 -15.30 -9.97
CA LEU A 90 6.23 -14.00 -9.92
C LEU A 90 7.17 -12.86 -9.48
N GLY A 91 8.25 -13.17 -8.78
CA GLY A 91 9.22 -12.22 -8.27
C GLY A 91 10.41 -11.99 -9.22
N ARG A 92 11.04 -10.83 -9.09
CA ARG A 92 12.31 -10.54 -9.79
C ARG A 92 13.54 -10.84 -8.93
N LYS A 93 13.34 -10.92 -7.60
CA LYS A 93 14.43 -11.13 -6.63
C LYS A 93 13.95 -12.06 -5.51
N PRO A 94 14.77 -13.02 -5.06
CA PRO A 94 14.39 -13.95 -3.98
C PRO A 94 13.87 -13.24 -2.72
N ARG A 95 14.45 -12.11 -2.35
CA ARG A 95 14.02 -11.30 -1.18
C ARG A 95 12.57 -10.81 -1.26
N GLU A 96 11.96 -10.74 -2.45
CA GLU A 96 10.57 -10.31 -2.61
C GLU A 96 9.62 -11.39 -2.12
N VAL A 97 9.93 -12.66 -2.38
CA VAL A 97 9.18 -13.83 -1.89
C VAL A 97 9.30 -13.93 -0.37
N ALA A 98 10.52 -13.88 0.18
CA ALA A 98 10.73 -13.87 1.63
C ALA A 98 10.01 -12.72 2.33
N SER A 99 9.96 -11.53 1.69
CA SER A 99 9.21 -10.38 2.19
C SER A 99 7.70 -10.61 2.16
N ALA A 100 7.16 -11.19 1.10
CA ALA A 100 5.74 -11.51 0.97
C ALA A 100 5.29 -12.52 2.02
N ILE A 101 6.06 -13.60 2.22
CA ILE A 101 5.82 -14.60 3.25
C ILE A 101 5.86 -13.96 4.65
N THR A 102 6.86 -13.12 4.92
CA THR A 102 6.94 -12.41 6.22
C THR A 102 5.73 -11.50 6.47
N LYS A 103 5.22 -10.81 5.43
CA LYS A 103 4.03 -9.94 5.54
C LYS A 103 2.75 -10.73 5.79
N PHE A 104 2.61 -11.85 5.11
CA PHE A 104 1.42 -12.70 5.19
C PHE A 104 1.78 -14.19 5.16
N PRO A 105 2.25 -14.77 6.28
CA PRO A 105 2.65 -16.17 6.37
C PRO A 105 1.60 -17.17 5.87
N PRO A 106 0.27 -16.93 6.05
CA PRO A 106 -0.73 -17.86 5.56
C PRO A 106 -0.72 -18.10 4.04
N ILE A 107 -0.01 -17.29 3.25
CA ILE A 107 0.14 -17.52 1.81
C ILE A 107 0.66 -18.94 1.52
N LEU A 108 1.57 -19.46 2.34
CA LEU A 108 2.15 -20.80 2.19
C LEU A 108 1.17 -21.95 2.47
N SER A 109 0.04 -21.67 3.14
CA SER A 109 -0.97 -22.70 3.45
C SER A 109 -2.07 -22.80 2.38
N HIS A 110 -2.03 -21.98 1.35
CA HIS A 110 -2.96 -22.04 0.23
C HIS A 110 -2.44 -22.98 -0.88
N SER A 111 -3.34 -23.46 -1.75
CA SER A 111 -2.99 -24.25 -2.94
C SER A 111 -2.63 -23.30 -4.09
N VAL A 112 -1.66 -23.70 -4.90
CA VAL A 112 -1.31 -23.01 -6.15
C VAL A 112 -2.49 -23.12 -7.12
N GLU A 113 -2.96 -24.34 -7.38
CA GLU A 113 -3.98 -24.64 -8.39
C GLU A 113 -5.36 -24.10 -8.00
N GLU A 114 -5.76 -24.26 -6.72
CA GLU A 114 -7.12 -23.89 -6.27
C GLU A 114 -7.25 -22.42 -5.87
N LYS A 115 -6.14 -21.73 -5.57
CA LYS A 115 -6.21 -20.36 -5.07
C LYS A 115 -5.34 -19.39 -5.84
N LEU A 116 -4.05 -19.67 -6.04
CA LEU A 116 -3.16 -18.71 -6.66
C LEU A 116 -3.42 -18.56 -8.15
N CYS A 117 -3.51 -19.66 -8.90
CA CYS A 117 -3.77 -19.62 -10.33
C CYS A 117 -5.12 -18.97 -10.68
N PRO A 118 -6.26 -19.33 -10.04
CA PRO A 118 -7.53 -18.65 -10.28
C PRO A 118 -7.48 -17.16 -9.94
N LEU A 119 -6.76 -16.78 -8.88
CA LEU A 119 -6.60 -15.37 -8.50
C LEU A 119 -5.81 -14.58 -9.56
N LEU A 120 -4.73 -15.15 -10.10
CA LEU A 120 -3.95 -14.53 -11.17
C LEU A 120 -4.79 -14.37 -12.43
N ALA A 121 -5.52 -15.41 -12.84
CA ALA A 121 -6.43 -15.38 -13.99
C ALA A 121 -7.52 -14.31 -13.80
N PHE A 122 -8.11 -14.20 -12.60
CA PHE A 122 -9.10 -13.17 -12.29
C PHE A 122 -8.54 -11.75 -12.48
N PHE A 123 -7.35 -11.45 -11.97
CA PHE A 123 -6.76 -10.13 -12.14
C PHE A 123 -6.32 -9.87 -13.59
N GLN A 124 -5.88 -10.89 -14.32
CA GLN A 124 -5.55 -10.78 -15.72
C GLN A 124 -6.80 -10.45 -16.57
N ALA A 125 -7.93 -11.08 -16.27
CA ALA A 125 -9.21 -10.78 -16.91
C ALA A 125 -9.70 -9.34 -16.65
N LEU A 126 -9.29 -8.72 -15.54
CA LEU A 126 -9.57 -7.31 -15.24
C LEU A 126 -8.59 -6.33 -15.92
N GLY A 127 -7.69 -6.84 -16.78
CA GLY A 127 -6.71 -6.04 -17.50
C GLY A 127 -5.46 -5.67 -16.69
N VAL A 128 -5.12 -6.43 -15.63
CA VAL A 128 -3.81 -6.29 -14.99
C VAL A 128 -2.76 -6.95 -15.91
N PRO A 129 -1.75 -6.20 -16.37
CA PRO A 129 -0.70 -6.77 -17.21
C PRO A 129 0.05 -7.89 -16.50
N GLU A 130 0.40 -8.94 -17.20
CA GLU A 130 1.13 -10.10 -16.68
C GLU A 130 2.41 -9.68 -15.91
N THR A 131 3.16 -8.73 -16.46
CA THR A 131 4.38 -8.18 -15.87
C THR A 131 4.15 -7.46 -14.53
N GLN A 132 2.90 -7.13 -14.17
CA GLN A 132 2.51 -6.47 -12.92
C GLN A 132 1.82 -7.41 -11.93
N LEU A 133 1.30 -8.57 -12.40
CA LEU A 133 0.60 -9.54 -11.54
C LEU A 133 1.49 -9.99 -10.37
N GLY A 134 2.69 -10.43 -10.67
CA GLY A 134 3.64 -10.89 -9.65
C GLY A 134 3.94 -9.80 -8.63
N LYS A 135 4.23 -8.59 -9.10
CA LYS A 135 4.48 -7.44 -8.21
C LYS A 135 3.27 -7.16 -7.32
N MET A 136 2.06 -7.23 -7.84
CA MET A 136 0.83 -6.97 -7.11
C MET A 136 0.61 -8.01 -6.00
N ILE A 137 0.77 -9.30 -6.29
CA ILE A 137 0.64 -10.40 -5.32
C ILE A 137 1.73 -10.31 -4.24
N LEU A 138 3.01 -10.15 -4.63
CA LEU A 138 4.11 -10.08 -3.67
C LEU A 138 4.07 -8.80 -2.80
N PHE A 139 3.50 -7.73 -3.32
CA PHE A 139 3.31 -6.49 -2.56
C PHE A 139 2.15 -6.60 -1.55
N ASN A 140 1.04 -7.24 -1.97
CA ASN A 140 -0.12 -7.50 -1.13
C ASN A 140 -0.49 -9.00 -1.12
N PRO A 141 0.31 -9.87 -0.46
CA PRO A 141 0.11 -11.33 -0.48
C PRO A 141 -1.20 -11.77 0.18
N ARG A 142 -1.84 -10.88 0.94
CA ARG A 142 -3.15 -11.15 1.54
C ARG A 142 -4.27 -11.34 0.52
N LEU A 143 -4.08 -10.92 -0.73
CA LEU A 143 -5.06 -11.09 -1.81
C LEU A 143 -5.48 -12.55 -1.98
N ILE A 144 -4.56 -13.51 -1.79
CA ILE A 144 -4.84 -14.95 -1.91
C ILE A 144 -5.91 -15.45 -0.93
N SER A 145 -6.08 -14.76 0.20
CA SER A 145 -7.07 -15.15 1.23
C SER A 145 -8.49 -14.68 0.93
N TYR A 146 -8.68 -13.84 -0.08
CA TYR A 146 -10.00 -13.34 -0.41
C TYR A 146 -10.74 -14.28 -1.35
N SER A 147 -12.05 -14.40 -1.14
CA SER A 147 -12.92 -15.11 -2.09
C SER A 147 -13.12 -14.25 -3.34
N ILE A 148 -12.95 -14.86 -4.51
CA ILE A 148 -13.21 -14.20 -5.79
C ILE A 148 -14.70 -13.83 -5.85
N ASP A 149 -15.59 -14.79 -5.62
CA ASP A 149 -17.04 -14.63 -5.81
C ASP A 149 -17.69 -13.65 -4.84
N THR A 150 -17.39 -13.80 -3.53
CA THR A 150 -18.11 -13.07 -2.47
C THR A 150 -17.45 -11.76 -2.09
N LYS A 151 -16.19 -11.54 -2.46
CA LYS A 151 -15.47 -10.31 -2.08
C LYS A 151 -14.89 -9.55 -3.26
N LEU A 152 -14.06 -10.19 -4.08
CA LEU A 152 -13.35 -9.46 -5.14
C LEU A 152 -14.32 -8.99 -6.22
N THR A 153 -15.27 -9.85 -6.64
CA THR A 153 -16.30 -9.52 -7.64
C THR A 153 -17.21 -8.38 -7.16
N VAL A 154 -17.57 -8.35 -5.86
CA VAL A 154 -18.37 -7.25 -5.30
C VAL A 154 -17.65 -5.90 -5.40
N ILE A 155 -16.33 -5.89 -5.17
CA ILE A 155 -15.53 -4.67 -5.32
C ILE A 155 -15.42 -4.27 -6.79
N VAL A 156 -15.24 -5.25 -7.70
CA VAL A 156 -15.20 -5.01 -9.16
C VAL A 156 -16.51 -4.40 -9.63
N SER A 157 -17.66 -4.97 -9.24
CA SER A 157 -18.99 -4.44 -9.59
C SER A 157 -19.19 -3.01 -9.04
N PHE A 158 -18.71 -2.74 -7.83
CA PHE A 158 -18.74 -1.39 -7.28
C PHE A 158 -17.87 -0.42 -8.08
N LEU A 159 -16.66 -0.81 -8.47
CA LEU A 159 -15.80 0.04 -9.30
C LEU A 159 -16.40 0.28 -10.69
N ALA A 160 -17.02 -0.73 -11.30
CA ALA A 160 -17.75 -0.58 -12.55
C ALA A 160 -18.88 0.44 -12.43
N SER A 161 -19.67 0.40 -11.33
CA SER A 161 -20.74 1.38 -11.07
C SER A 161 -20.25 2.82 -10.89
N LEU A 162 -18.95 3.04 -10.76
CA LEU A 162 -18.32 4.37 -10.76
C LEU A 162 -17.78 4.78 -12.14
N GLY A 163 -18.20 4.10 -13.21
CA GLY A 163 -17.80 4.39 -14.59
C GLY A 163 -16.48 3.72 -15.02
N LEU A 164 -15.96 2.73 -14.26
CA LEU A 164 -14.74 2.01 -14.64
C LEU A 164 -15.06 0.72 -15.43
N GLU A 165 -16.01 0.79 -16.34
CA GLU A 165 -16.48 -0.37 -17.11
C GLU A 165 -15.58 -0.70 -18.32
N GLN A 166 -14.81 0.26 -18.83
CA GLN A 166 -13.94 0.03 -19.98
C GLN A 166 -12.81 -0.95 -19.66
N ASP A 167 -12.47 -1.75 -20.66
CA ASP A 167 -11.43 -2.76 -20.54
C ASP A 167 -10.12 -2.22 -19.98
N GLY A 168 -9.62 -2.90 -18.96
CA GLY A 168 -8.36 -2.59 -18.31
C GLY A 168 -8.36 -1.38 -17.34
N MET A 169 -9.47 -0.64 -17.20
CA MET A 169 -9.53 0.48 -16.24
C MET A 169 -9.37 0.00 -14.80
N ILE A 170 -10.10 -1.04 -14.41
CA ILE A 170 -10.00 -1.64 -13.09
C ILE A 170 -8.58 -2.18 -12.87
N GLY A 171 -8.00 -2.87 -13.86
CA GLY A 171 -6.62 -3.34 -13.80
C GLY A 171 -5.62 -2.23 -13.51
N LYS A 172 -5.75 -1.08 -14.17
CA LYS A 172 -4.90 0.10 -13.91
C LYS A 172 -5.02 0.62 -12.47
N VAL A 173 -6.24 0.64 -11.91
CA VAL A 173 -6.49 1.01 -10.50
C VAL A 173 -5.81 0.03 -9.56
N LEU A 174 -5.95 -1.27 -9.82
CA LEU A 174 -5.39 -2.33 -8.97
C LEU A 174 -3.87 -2.36 -8.98
N VAL A 175 -3.24 -2.10 -10.12
CA VAL A 175 -1.77 -1.97 -10.21
C VAL A 175 -1.27 -0.80 -9.35
N LYS A 176 -2.00 0.33 -9.34
CA LYS A 176 -1.64 1.48 -8.49
C LYS A 176 -1.86 1.21 -7.00
N HIS A 177 -2.94 0.52 -6.65
CA HIS A 177 -3.32 0.32 -5.25
C HIS A 177 -4.01 -1.04 -4.99
N PRO A 178 -3.26 -2.14 -4.98
CA PRO A 178 -3.82 -3.49 -4.81
C PRO A 178 -4.50 -3.70 -3.44
N PHE A 179 -4.19 -2.85 -2.46
CA PHE A 179 -4.84 -2.89 -1.14
C PHE A 179 -6.33 -2.53 -1.19
N LEU A 180 -6.80 -1.87 -2.27
CA LEU A 180 -8.21 -1.54 -2.46
C LEU A 180 -9.10 -2.77 -2.33
N MET A 181 -8.66 -3.92 -2.86
CA MET A 181 -9.36 -5.20 -2.76
C MET A 181 -9.52 -5.74 -1.31
N GLY A 182 -8.85 -5.15 -0.34
CA GLY A 182 -8.99 -5.51 1.07
C GLY A 182 -10.15 -4.81 1.79
N TYR A 183 -10.68 -3.73 1.24
CA TYR A 183 -11.69 -2.93 1.90
C TYR A 183 -13.12 -3.47 1.68
N SER A 184 -14.04 -3.10 2.57
CA SER A 184 -15.47 -3.36 2.40
C SER A 184 -16.09 -2.26 1.54
N VAL A 185 -16.91 -2.64 0.58
CA VAL A 185 -17.67 -1.69 -0.24
C VAL A 185 -18.55 -0.84 0.68
N ASP A 186 -19.43 -1.46 1.48
CA ASP A 186 -20.44 -0.73 2.26
C ASP A 186 -19.87 0.04 3.45
N LYS A 187 -18.80 -0.50 4.10
CA LYS A 187 -18.23 0.15 5.29
C LYS A 187 -17.13 1.17 4.97
N ARG A 188 -16.58 1.15 3.74
CA ARG A 188 -15.45 2.02 3.39
C ARG A 188 -15.59 2.70 2.04
N LEU A 189 -15.69 1.96 0.94
CA LEU A 189 -15.57 2.54 -0.40
C LEU A 189 -16.79 3.41 -0.73
N ARG A 190 -18.00 2.89 -0.53
CA ARG A 190 -19.26 3.62 -0.79
C ARG A 190 -19.40 4.87 0.09
N PRO A 191 -19.24 4.83 1.42
CA PRO A 191 -19.31 6.06 2.23
C PRO A 191 -18.28 7.12 1.81
N THR A 192 -17.12 6.69 1.34
CA THR A 192 -16.10 7.63 0.88
C THR A 192 -16.48 8.29 -0.45
N THR A 193 -16.98 7.52 -1.42
CA THR A 193 -17.45 8.09 -2.69
C THR A 193 -18.68 8.97 -2.51
N GLU A 194 -19.58 8.61 -1.62
CA GLU A 194 -20.74 9.44 -1.24
C GLU A 194 -20.31 10.76 -0.59
N PHE A 195 -19.32 10.74 0.30
CA PHE A 195 -18.75 11.96 0.87
C PHE A 195 -18.12 12.86 -0.20
N LEU A 196 -17.38 12.28 -1.13
CA LEU A 196 -16.80 13.03 -2.25
C LEU A 196 -17.88 13.66 -3.15
N LYS A 197 -18.99 12.94 -3.37
CA LYS A 197 -20.12 13.42 -4.16
C LYS A 197 -20.92 14.50 -3.42
N SER A 198 -21.36 14.23 -2.20
CA SER A 198 -22.33 15.05 -1.48
C SER A 198 -21.71 16.23 -0.71
N SER A 199 -20.56 16.00 -0.06
CA SER A 199 -19.93 17.02 0.79
C SER A 199 -18.86 17.84 0.06
N VAL A 200 -18.06 17.16 -0.80
CA VAL A 200 -17.02 17.85 -1.59
C VAL A 200 -17.58 18.41 -2.90
N GLY A 201 -18.70 17.86 -3.41
CA GLY A 201 -19.36 18.33 -4.63
C GLY A 201 -18.74 17.81 -5.93
N LEU A 202 -18.08 16.64 -5.90
CA LEU A 202 -17.52 16.06 -7.12
C LEU A 202 -18.63 15.41 -7.97
N GLY A 203 -18.63 15.71 -9.27
CA GLY A 203 -19.43 14.96 -10.25
C GLY A 203 -18.89 13.54 -10.50
N GLU A 204 -19.61 12.79 -11.33
CA GLU A 204 -19.25 11.38 -11.63
C GLU A 204 -17.86 11.28 -12.25
N ASP A 205 -17.53 12.12 -13.24
CA ASP A 205 -16.20 12.17 -13.86
C ASP A 205 -15.10 12.50 -12.85
N GLY A 206 -15.38 13.40 -11.90
CA GLY A 206 -14.46 13.73 -10.82
C GLY A 206 -14.18 12.55 -9.91
N ILE A 207 -15.21 11.79 -9.54
CA ILE A 207 -15.07 10.57 -8.73
C ILE A 207 -14.30 9.50 -9.51
N GLN A 208 -14.64 9.27 -10.78
CA GLN A 208 -13.93 8.34 -11.65
C GLN A 208 -12.44 8.72 -11.74
N SER A 209 -12.13 9.98 -11.95
CA SER A 209 -10.77 10.51 -12.00
C SER A 209 -10.02 10.27 -10.68
N VAL A 210 -10.67 10.51 -9.53
CA VAL A 210 -10.08 10.23 -8.20
C VAL A 210 -9.75 8.76 -8.07
N VAL A 211 -10.67 7.85 -8.40
CA VAL A 211 -10.46 6.40 -8.28
C VAL A 211 -9.35 5.93 -9.23
N MET A 212 -9.33 6.42 -10.47
CA MET A 212 -8.33 6.07 -11.47
C MET A 212 -6.92 6.55 -11.11
N ASN A 213 -6.81 7.76 -10.61
CA ASN A 213 -5.51 8.39 -10.41
C ASN A 213 -4.99 8.30 -8.98
N PHE A 214 -5.89 8.31 -7.99
CA PHE A 214 -5.56 8.33 -6.56
C PHE A 214 -6.43 7.35 -5.75
N PRO A 215 -6.45 6.05 -6.10
CA PRO A 215 -7.33 5.06 -5.46
C PRO A 215 -7.14 4.97 -3.94
N GLN A 216 -6.00 5.37 -3.41
CA GLN A 216 -5.76 5.41 -1.98
C GLN A 216 -6.67 6.40 -1.24
N VAL A 217 -7.25 7.39 -1.91
CA VAL A 217 -8.17 8.37 -1.30
C VAL A 217 -9.49 7.70 -0.92
N VAL A 218 -10.06 6.89 -1.82
CA VAL A 218 -11.33 6.18 -1.57
C VAL A 218 -11.21 5.06 -0.53
N CYS A 219 -10.00 4.69 -0.17
CA CYS A 219 -9.72 3.71 0.88
C CYS A 219 -9.67 4.32 2.29
N ARG A 220 -9.74 5.65 2.43
CA ARG A 220 -9.59 6.32 3.73
C ARG A 220 -10.93 6.45 4.47
N ASP A 221 -10.80 6.62 5.77
CA ASP A 221 -11.96 6.83 6.66
C ASP A 221 -12.48 8.26 6.53
N VAL A 222 -13.78 8.39 6.25
CA VAL A 222 -14.41 9.70 6.10
C VAL A 222 -14.29 10.52 7.39
N ASN A 223 -14.71 9.95 8.52
CA ASN A 223 -14.79 10.70 9.78
C ASN A 223 -13.42 10.98 10.40
N LYS A 224 -12.47 10.05 10.24
CA LYS A 224 -11.14 10.17 10.86
C LYS A 224 -10.15 10.95 10.01
N ILE A 225 -10.32 11.01 8.68
CA ILE A 225 -9.32 11.57 7.78
C ILE A 225 -9.90 12.58 6.80
N LEU A 226 -10.91 12.21 5.99
CA LEU A 226 -11.35 13.07 4.89
C LEU A 226 -12.10 14.31 5.39
N LYS A 227 -13.10 14.10 6.26
CA LYS A 227 -13.89 15.19 6.83
C LYS A 227 -13.04 16.17 7.66
N PRO A 228 -12.14 15.75 8.56
CA PRO A 228 -11.24 16.67 9.24
C PRO A 228 -10.39 17.53 8.29
N ASN A 229 -9.91 16.97 7.18
CA ASN A 229 -9.14 17.73 6.19
C ASN A 229 -10.02 18.71 5.41
N TYR A 230 -11.22 18.28 5.03
CA TYR A 230 -12.22 19.15 4.40
C TYR A 230 -12.60 20.33 5.30
N ASP A 231 -12.94 20.06 6.57
CA ASP A 231 -13.29 21.07 7.56
C ASP A 231 -12.10 22.03 7.82
N TYR A 232 -10.87 21.52 7.81
CA TYR A 232 -9.67 22.34 7.92
C TYR A 232 -9.50 23.30 6.72
N LEU A 233 -9.75 22.84 5.50
CA LEU A 233 -9.70 23.70 4.31
C LEU A 233 -10.76 24.80 4.40
N ARG A 234 -11.98 24.48 4.81
CA ARG A 234 -13.02 25.49 5.07
C ARG A 234 -12.61 26.51 6.13
N LYS A 235 -11.99 26.04 7.22
CA LYS A 235 -11.45 26.91 8.28
C LYS A 235 -10.32 27.83 7.78
N CYS A 236 -9.58 27.40 6.77
CA CYS A 236 -8.57 28.24 6.10
C CYS A 236 -9.19 29.30 5.16
N GLY A 237 -10.52 29.32 4.98
CA GLY A 237 -11.22 30.29 4.16
C GLY A 237 -11.56 29.85 2.74
N PHE A 238 -11.29 28.58 2.36
CA PHE A 238 -11.70 28.07 1.06
C PHE A 238 -13.21 27.82 1.02
N GLY A 239 -13.87 28.32 -0.02
CA GLY A 239 -15.27 28.00 -0.31
C GLY A 239 -15.44 26.58 -0.88
N ASP A 240 -16.66 26.04 -0.82
CA ASP A 240 -16.95 24.66 -1.24
C ASP A 240 -16.58 24.43 -2.73
N ALA A 241 -16.86 25.37 -3.62
CA ALA A 241 -16.48 25.28 -5.03
C ALA A 241 -14.94 25.27 -5.23
N GLN A 242 -14.20 26.06 -4.44
CA GLN A 242 -12.74 26.05 -4.47
C GLN A 242 -12.20 24.69 -3.97
N ILE A 243 -12.77 24.15 -2.89
CA ILE A 243 -12.37 22.84 -2.37
C ILE A 243 -12.66 21.74 -3.40
N ALA A 244 -13.82 21.78 -4.06
CA ALA A 244 -14.14 20.84 -5.15
C ALA A 244 -13.08 20.89 -6.25
N THR A 245 -12.72 22.09 -6.71
CA THR A 245 -11.67 22.29 -7.72
C THR A 245 -10.31 21.77 -7.24
N MET A 246 -9.93 22.09 -5.99
CA MET A 246 -8.68 21.63 -5.40
C MET A 246 -8.63 20.10 -5.27
N VAL A 247 -9.73 19.47 -4.88
CA VAL A 247 -9.82 18.01 -4.77
C VAL A 247 -9.82 17.34 -6.14
N THR A 248 -10.44 17.95 -7.14
CA THR A 248 -10.37 17.47 -8.53
C THR A 248 -8.93 17.51 -9.07
N GLY A 249 -8.21 18.61 -8.84
CA GLY A 249 -6.83 18.78 -9.30
C GLY A 249 -5.82 17.95 -8.50
N TYR A 250 -5.99 17.86 -7.19
CA TYR A 250 -5.09 17.12 -6.30
C TYR A 250 -5.84 16.38 -5.17
N PRO A 251 -6.52 15.27 -5.45
CA PRO A 251 -7.31 14.51 -4.46
C PRO A 251 -6.56 14.15 -3.17
N PRO A 252 -5.22 13.89 -3.20
CA PRO A 252 -4.49 13.58 -1.97
C PRO A 252 -4.49 14.68 -0.90
N ILE A 253 -4.96 15.89 -1.22
CA ILE A 253 -5.09 16.98 -0.22
C ILE A 253 -5.98 16.53 0.95
N LEU A 254 -7.02 15.74 0.70
CA LEU A 254 -7.94 15.21 1.72
C LEU A 254 -7.32 14.14 2.63
N ILE A 255 -6.13 13.65 2.33
CA ILE A 255 -5.48 12.58 3.10
C ILE A 255 -4.11 12.97 3.65
N LYS A 256 -3.71 14.22 3.46
CA LYS A 256 -2.45 14.73 4.03
C LYS A 256 -2.60 15.04 5.50
N SER A 257 -1.51 14.92 6.24
CA SER A 257 -1.46 15.37 7.64
C SER A 257 -1.65 16.88 7.70
N ILE A 258 -2.65 17.34 8.44
CA ILE A 258 -2.88 18.77 8.68
C ILE A 258 -1.64 19.37 9.32
N LYS A 259 -1.23 18.86 10.49
CA LYS A 259 -0.11 19.39 11.29
C LYS A 259 1.24 19.35 10.57
N ASN A 260 1.54 18.26 9.86
CA ASN A 260 2.86 18.05 9.28
C ASN A 260 2.95 18.43 7.80
N SER A 261 1.83 18.71 7.14
CA SER A 261 1.81 18.95 5.70
C SER A 261 1.01 20.17 5.27
N LEU A 262 -0.29 20.23 5.56
CA LEU A 262 -1.14 21.33 5.07
C LEU A 262 -0.80 22.64 5.79
N GLU A 263 -0.87 22.65 7.10
CA GLU A 263 -0.66 23.86 7.91
C GLU A 263 0.71 24.52 7.68
N PRO A 264 1.85 23.79 7.69
CA PRO A 264 3.15 24.43 7.43
C PRO A 264 3.25 25.05 6.04
N ARG A 265 2.62 24.47 5.02
CA ARG A 265 2.63 25.00 3.65
C ARG A 265 1.76 26.25 3.52
N ILE A 266 0.56 26.24 4.10
CA ILE A 266 -0.34 27.39 4.12
C ILE A 266 0.33 28.56 4.87
N ARG A 267 0.91 28.28 6.02
CA ARG A 267 1.64 29.30 6.81
C ARG A 267 2.80 29.88 5.99
N PHE A 268 3.58 29.05 5.33
CA PHE A 268 4.69 29.53 4.49
C PHE A 268 4.17 30.37 3.31
N LEU A 269 3.11 29.93 2.64
CA LEU A 269 2.48 30.67 1.54
C LEU A 269 2.07 32.07 1.98
N VAL A 270 1.31 32.18 3.07
CA VAL A 270 0.71 33.44 3.49
C VAL A 270 1.73 34.33 4.22
N GLN A 271 2.45 33.80 5.21
CA GLN A 271 3.30 34.61 6.09
C GLN A 271 4.69 34.92 5.50
N VAL A 272 5.25 33.99 4.70
CA VAL A 272 6.62 34.13 4.18
C VAL A 272 6.63 34.57 2.73
N MET A 273 5.75 34.01 1.90
CA MET A 273 5.67 34.38 0.49
C MET A 273 4.76 35.59 0.26
N GLY A 274 3.86 35.93 1.20
CA GLY A 274 2.89 37.03 1.06
C GLY A 274 1.84 36.78 -0.01
N ARG A 275 1.55 35.48 -0.32
CA ARG A 275 0.63 35.11 -1.42
C ARG A 275 -0.76 34.80 -0.90
N GLY A 276 -1.74 35.05 -1.77
CA GLY A 276 -3.14 34.76 -1.47
C GLY A 276 -3.48 33.29 -1.54
N MET A 277 -4.53 32.89 -0.81
CA MET A 277 -5.04 31.53 -0.82
C MET A 277 -5.63 31.11 -2.17
N ASP A 278 -6.12 32.08 -2.97
CA ASP A 278 -6.69 31.82 -4.30
C ASP A 278 -5.66 31.22 -5.27
N GLU A 279 -4.39 31.56 -5.11
CA GLU A 279 -3.32 30.99 -5.96
C GLU A 279 -3.17 29.49 -5.75
N VAL A 280 -3.39 29.01 -4.54
CA VAL A 280 -3.39 27.56 -4.23
C VAL A 280 -4.67 26.88 -4.68
N ALA A 281 -5.80 27.57 -4.66
CA ALA A 281 -7.05 27.03 -5.18
C ALA A 281 -6.95 26.71 -6.69
N THR A 282 -6.19 27.51 -7.46
CA THR A 282 -5.92 27.28 -8.89
C THR A 282 -4.77 26.33 -9.17
N TYR A 283 -3.89 26.08 -8.19
CA TYR A 283 -2.74 25.16 -8.29
C TYR A 283 -2.61 24.27 -7.03
N PRO A 284 -3.54 23.36 -6.80
CA PRO A 284 -3.54 22.51 -5.59
C PRO A 284 -2.38 21.53 -5.52
N GLU A 285 -1.70 21.24 -6.63
CA GLU A 285 -0.45 20.46 -6.68
C GLU A 285 0.68 21.10 -5.85
N PHE A 286 0.55 22.38 -5.46
CA PHE A 286 1.42 22.99 -4.45
C PHE A 286 1.61 22.10 -3.23
N PHE A 287 0.57 21.42 -2.77
CA PHE A 287 0.63 20.54 -1.62
C PHE A 287 1.38 19.21 -1.87
N GLN A 288 1.67 18.83 -3.11
CA GLN A 288 2.48 17.62 -3.37
C GLN A 288 3.98 17.88 -3.17
N HIS A 289 4.41 19.11 -3.34
CA HIS A 289 5.82 19.46 -3.30
C HIS A 289 6.40 19.46 -1.87
N GLY A 290 7.65 19.03 -1.73
CA GLY A 290 8.39 19.09 -0.46
C GLY A 290 8.61 20.53 -0.02
N LEU A 291 8.09 20.93 1.17
CA LEU A 291 8.18 22.31 1.63
C LEU A 291 9.63 22.81 1.63
N LYS A 292 10.51 22.21 2.43
CA LYS A 292 11.92 22.64 2.56
C LYS A 292 12.72 22.44 1.26
N LYS A 293 12.62 21.26 0.65
CA LYS A 293 13.48 20.87 -0.47
C LYS A 293 13.12 21.51 -1.80
N LYS A 294 11.87 21.92 -1.99
CA LYS A 294 11.43 22.48 -3.29
C LYS A 294 10.79 23.85 -3.14
N VAL A 295 9.78 24.01 -2.29
CA VAL A 295 9.03 25.28 -2.19
C VAL A 295 9.91 26.38 -1.61
N GLU A 296 10.48 26.18 -0.41
CA GLU A 296 11.33 27.18 0.24
C GLU A 296 12.61 27.48 -0.55
N SER A 297 13.28 26.43 -1.08
CA SER A 297 14.53 26.60 -1.81
C SER A 297 14.33 27.42 -3.10
N ARG A 298 13.28 27.12 -3.86
CA ARG A 298 12.99 27.88 -5.09
C ARG A 298 12.50 29.28 -4.81
N TYR A 299 11.63 29.45 -3.79
CA TYR A 299 11.19 30.77 -3.37
C TYR A 299 12.37 31.68 -2.97
N LYS A 300 13.35 31.17 -2.24
CA LYS A 300 14.56 31.93 -1.91
C LYS A 300 15.33 32.40 -3.15
N LEU A 301 15.42 31.56 -4.16
CA LEU A 301 16.10 31.91 -5.43
C LEU A 301 15.35 32.99 -6.22
N VAL A 302 14.03 32.84 -6.42
CA VAL A 302 13.25 33.83 -7.16
C VAL A 302 13.18 35.15 -6.42
N LYS A 303 13.05 35.12 -5.06
CA LYS A 303 13.05 36.32 -4.23
C LYS A 303 14.39 37.06 -4.27
N LYS A 304 15.52 36.33 -4.17
CA LYS A 304 16.87 36.91 -4.22
C LYS A 304 17.15 37.65 -5.56
N ASN A 305 16.54 37.14 -6.64
CA ASN A 305 16.74 37.70 -7.99
C ASN A 305 15.58 38.62 -8.44
N ASN A 306 14.68 38.97 -7.50
CA ASN A 306 13.50 39.85 -7.78
C ASN A 306 12.66 39.33 -8.94
N ILE A 307 12.48 38.03 -9.08
CA ILE A 307 11.69 37.41 -10.13
C ILE A 307 10.25 37.29 -9.65
N ASP A 308 9.32 37.87 -10.39
CA ASP A 308 7.88 37.65 -10.22
C ASP A 308 7.43 36.43 -11.06
N CYS A 309 6.81 35.46 -10.43
CA CYS A 309 6.29 34.28 -11.10
C CYS A 309 5.19 33.62 -10.24
N SER A 310 4.25 32.93 -10.86
CA SER A 310 3.20 32.16 -10.21
C SER A 310 3.76 30.95 -9.48
N LEU A 311 2.97 30.35 -8.56
CA LEU A 311 3.32 29.07 -7.92
C LEU A 311 3.52 27.94 -8.94
N ARG A 312 2.68 27.89 -9.97
CA ARG A 312 2.79 26.92 -11.05
C ARG A 312 4.11 27.06 -11.79
N GLU A 313 4.46 28.27 -12.20
CA GLU A 313 5.72 28.52 -12.89
C GLU A 313 6.95 28.18 -12.06
N MET A 314 6.89 28.46 -10.76
CA MET A 314 7.97 28.15 -9.83
C MET A 314 8.09 26.64 -9.57
N LEU A 315 6.98 25.90 -9.52
CA LEU A 315 6.97 24.55 -8.97
C LEU A 315 6.69 23.43 -9.98
N ASP A 316 6.02 23.72 -11.12
CA ASP A 316 5.61 22.73 -12.09
C ASP A 316 6.72 22.42 -13.12
N CYS A 317 7.92 22.15 -12.61
CA CYS A 317 9.08 21.75 -13.42
C CYS A 317 10.11 21.01 -12.56
N ASN A 318 11.02 20.27 -13.21
CA ASN A 318 12.18 19.70 -12.53
C ASN A 318 13.25 20.77 -12.22
N THR A 319 14.30 20.42 -11.51
CA THR A 319 15.34 21.37 -11.09
C THR A 319 16.08 21.98 -12.28
N LYS A 320 16.41 21.16 -13.28
CA LYS A 320 17.12 21.64 -14.49
C LYS A 320 16.29 22.68 -15.25
N LYS A 321 15.03 22.34 -15.59
CA LYS A 321 14.10 23.26 -16.25
C LYS A 321 13.83 24.53 -15.44
N PHE A 322 13.81 24.45 -14.10
CA PHE A 322 13.67 25.60 -13.24
C PHE A 322 14.86 26.57 -13.39
N HIS A 323 16.09 26.05 -13.37
CA HIS A 323 17.30 26.85 -13.54
C HIS A 323 17.37 27.46 -14.94
N GLU A 324 17.09 26.68 -15.98
CA GLU A 324 17.02 27.16 -17.36
C GLU A 324 15.98 28.28 -17.53
N LYS A 325 14.76 28.07 -16.99
CA LYS A 325 13.64 29.03 -17.15
C LYS A 325 13.93 30.39 -16.51
N PHE A 326 14.59 30.40 -15.36
CA PHE A 326 14.85 31.61 -14.59
C PHE A 326 16.30 32.11 -14.69
N GLY A 327 17.12 31.52 -15.57
CA GLY A 327 18.49 31.97 -15.83
C GLY A 327 19.46 31.73 -14.68
N PHE A 328 19.20 30.72 -13.82
CA PHE A 328 20.12 30.37 -12.77
C PHE A 328 21.23 29.46 -13.33
N SER A 329 22.47 29.90 -13.30
CA SER A 329 23.63 29.05 -13.61
C SER A 329 23.63 27.83 -12.72
N GLU A 330 23.89 26.63 -13.28
CA GLU A 330 24.10 25.43 -12.49
C GLU A 330 25.31 25.66 -11.56
N VAL A 331 25.06 25.83 -10.28
CA VAL A 331 26.12 25.68 -9.29
C VAL A 331 26.50 24.22 -9.29
N THR A 332 27.53 23.88 -10.05
CA THR A 332 28.23 22.60 -9.91
C THR A 332 28.58 22.46 -8.44
N SER A 333 27.83 21.62 -7.72
CA SER A 333 28.24 21.17 -6.41
C SER A 333 29.45 20.26 -6.59
N SER A 334 30.63 20.86 -6.71
CA SER A 334 31.88 20.18 -6.41
C SER A 334 31.84 19.88 -4.90
N CYS A 335 31.38 18.69 -4.56
CA CYS A 335 31.70 18.11 -3.26
C CYS A 335 33.22 17.96 -3.21
N ALA A 336 33.85 18.89 -2.53
CA ALA A 336 35.19 18.70 -2.04
C ALA A 336 35.18 17.49 -1.10
N SER A 337 35.87 16.46 -1.52
CA SER A 337 36.38 15.40 -0.67
C SER A 337 37.31 16.03 0.38
N PHE A 338 37.00 15.85 1.64
CA PHE A 338 37.96 15.74 2.74
C PHE A 338 37.34 14.83 3.82
#